data_97e8c70e9afc08d694ca1b03cc8b9f5a
#
_entry.id   97e8c70e9afc08d694ca1b03cc8b9f5a
#
_cell.length_a   1.000
_cell.length_b   1.000
_cell.length_c   1.000
_cell.angle_alpha   90.00
_cell.angle_beta   90.00
_cell.angle_gamma   90.00
#
_symmetry.space_group_name_H-M   'P 1'
#
loop_
_entity.id
_entity.type
_entity.pdbx_description
1 polymer ?
#
loop_
_entity_poly.entity_id
_entity_poly.type
_entity_poly.pdbx_seq_one_letter_code
_entity_poly.pdbx_strand_id
1 'polypeptide(L)'
;MRLPFACSLFIAFTLAAPAAEPGVKRYLYLSTPDAAQKGGSGAGILVFDIDDGHRFVRRIEVPKFKEGLRGFAPSLAGHAAYWSTTSRKLGRFDLETEKMVWEKTYTAGCDRVAVTPDGKKLYVPSGWWIKGTNSCWMIVDAESGNELKRLPTNDGPHNTIASLDGRFVYGGSETNFWVFNAKDDSVVHRVTPVGESGVFPFTVRSDNSVAYVCLGKHVGCDVVNLRAGKVLHRVLAGDQPIPHRTHGAALTPDEKELWLSDQDGKKLFVFDSTKMPPAPKGHVELSQGGHGWVCFSLDGKYAWSHTPDVIDAQSKQIVATLKDENGQPVSGSKFFEAHFRDGKLVRVGNQFGVGRRGMP
;
A
#
# COMPACT_ATOMS: atom_id res chain seq x y z
N MET A 1 12.82 -56.27 31.25
CA MET A 1 11.70 -55.88 30.42
C MET A 1 12.05 -54.52 29.83
N ARG A 2 12.48 -54.45 28.58
CA ARG A 2 12.88 -53.20 27.89
C ARG A 2 11.72 -52.79 26.97
N LEU A 3 11.15 -51.62 27.21
CA LEU A 3 10.14 -50.99 26.34
C LEU A 3 10.84 -50.35 25.13
N PRO A 4 10.31 -50.48 23.91
CA PRO A 4 10.86 -49.80 22.73
C PRO A 4 10.39 -48.33 22.69
N PHE A 5 11.35 -47.45 22.48
CA PHE A 5 11.08 -46.02 22.13
C PHE A 5 10.55 -45.98 20.69
N ALA A 6 9.31 -45.55 20.54
CA ALA A 6 8.75 -45.23 19.23
C ALA A 6 9.20 -43.82 18.83
N CYS A 7 10.03 -43.70 17.81
CA CYS A 7 10.45 -42.45 17.20
C CYS A 7 9.35 -41.99 16.21
N SER A 8 8.53 -41.02 16.62
CA SER A 8 7.53 -40.42 15.73
C SER A 8 8.21 -39.47 14.77
N LEU A 9 8.29 -39.84 13.51
CA LEU A 9 8.78 -39.01 12.42
C LEU A 9 7.72 -37.96 12.09
N PHE A 10 7.91 -36.71 12.53
CA PHE A 10 7.09 -35.55 12.09
C PHE A 10 7.54 -35.16 10.68
N ILE A 11 6.76 -35.54 9.66
CA ILE A 11 6.91 -35.05 8.31
C ILE A 11 6.27 -33.66 8.28
N ALA A 12 7.09 -32.61 8.34
CA ALA A 12 6.66 -31.26 8.08
C ALA A 12 6.35 -31.10 6.59
N PHE A 13 5.07 -31.05 6.23
CA PHE A 13 4.65 -30.61 4.91
C PHE A 13 4.93 -29.08 4.79
N THR A 14 6.03 -28.73 4.17
CA THR A 14 6.23 -27.37 3.66
C THR A 14 5.27 -27.17 2.48
N LEU A 15 4.19 -26.44 2.68
CA LEU A 15 3.39 -25.90 1.58
C LEU A 15 4.30 -24.97 0.79
N ALA A 16 4.83 -25.46 -0.33
CA ALA A 16 5.55 -24.62 -1.28
C ALA A 16 4.61 -23.51 -1.76
N ALA A 17 5.09 -22.28 -1.77
CA ALA A 17 4.38 -21.18 -2.42
C ALA A 17 4.03 -21.59 -3.86
N PRO A 18 2.84 -21.26 -4.37
CA PRO A 18 2.47 -21.63 -5.73
C PRO A 18 3.52 -21.10 -6.70
N ALA A 19 4.08 -22.00 -7.51
CA ALA A 19 5.01 -21.62 -8.57
C ALA A 19 4.32 -20.60 -9.50
N ALA A 20 5.10 -19.67 -10.07
CA ALA A 20 4.58 -18.72 -11.05
C ALA A 20 3.79 -19.48 -12.13
N GLU A 21 2.59 -18.99 -12.44
CA GLU A 21 1.76 -19.59 -13.49
C GLU A 21 2.53 -19.60 -14.81
N PRO A 22 2.57 -20.73 -15.56
CA PRO A 22 3.29 -20.78 -16.83
C PRO A 22 2.82 -19.66 -17.79
N GLY A 23 3.78 -18.96 -18.42
CA GLY A 23 3.51 -17.87 -19.36
C GLY A 23 3.11 -16.54 -18.71
N VAL A 24 3.03 -16.46 -17.39
CA VAL A 24 2.79 -15.20 -16.69
C VAL A 24 4.11 -14.54 -16.31
N LYS A 25 4.27 -13.28 -16.65
CA LYS A 25 5.37 -12.40 -16.23
C LYS A 25 4.93 -11.49 -15.10
N ARG A 26 5.75 -11.37 -14.06
CA ARG A 26 5.44 -10.56 -12.86
C ARG A 26 6.40 -9.37 -12.78
N TYR A 27 5.83 -8.19 -12.70
CA TYR A 27 6.61 -6.96 -12.60
C TYR A 27 6.25 -6.15 -11.37
N LEU A 28 7.27 -5.62 -10.70
CA LEU A 28 7.12 -4.57 -9.69
C LEU A 28 7.21 -3.22 -10.40
N TYR A 29 6.16 -2.43 -10.30
CA TYR A 29 6.12 -1.03 -10.70
C TYR A 29 6.39 -0.17 -9.47
N LEU A 30 7.42 0.64 -9.52
CA LEU A 30 7.88 1.47 -8.42
C LEU A 30 7.96 2.93 -8.86
N SER A 31 7.24 3.82 -8.17
CA SER A 31 7.43 5.26 -8.35
C SER A 31 8.61 5.72 -7.51
N THR A 32 9.51 6.49 -8.11
CA THR A 32 10.58 7.12 -7.35
C THR A 32 10.01 8.22 -6.45
N PRO A 33 10.63 8.49 -5.29
CA PRO A 33 10.34 9.69 -4.54
C PRO A 33 10.69 10.92 -5.37
N ASP A 34 10.24 12.07 -4.89
CA ASP A 34 10.54 13.38 -5.48
C ASP A 34 12.00 13.44 -5.96
N ALA A 35 12.21 13.76 -7.23
CA ALA A 35 13.54 13.92 -7.80
C ALA A 35 14.35 15.03 -7.10
N ALA A 36 13.66 15.89 -6.34
CA ALA A 36 14.27 16.88 -5.46
C ALA A 36 14.83 16.27 -4.17
N GLN A 37 14.44 15.05 -3.80
CA GLN A 37 15.02 14.38 -2.63
C GLN A 37 16.44 13.89 -2.94
N LYS A 38 17.36 14.28 -2.07
CA LYS A 38 18.77 13.93 -2.17
C LYS A 38 18.94 12.41 -2.23
N GLY A 39 19.52 11.90 -3.33
CA GLY A 39 19.68 10.47 -3.58
C GLY A 39 18.54 9.78 -4.29
N GLY A 40 17.56 10.52 -4.82
CA GLY A 40 16.52 9.96 -5.66
C GLY A 40 17.06 9.52 -7.03
N SER A 41 16.55 8.41 -7.57
CA SER A 41 16.96 7.89 -8.89
C SER A 41 16.30 8.62 -10.08
N GLY A 42 15.88 9.87 -9.89
CA GLY A 42 15.21 10.66 -10.92
C GLY A 42 13.70 10.39 -11.00
N ALA A 43 13.00 11.16 -11.84
CA ALA A 43 11.56 11.04 -12.01
C ALA A 43 11.18 9.78 -12.81
N GLY A 44 9.93 9.36 -12.69
CA GLY A 44 9.35 8.28 -13.47
C GLY A 44 8.94 7.06 -12.65
N ILE A 45 8.53 6.03 -13.38
CA ILE A 45 8.15 4.73 -12.83
C ILE A 45 9.21 3.72 -13.27
N LEU A 46 9.83 3.04 -12.32
CA LEU A 46 10.77 1.96 -12.58
C LEU A 46 10.05 0.63 -12.59
N VAL A 47 10.42 -0.23 -13.52
CA VAL A 47 9.85 -1.57 -13.66
C VAL A 47 10.94 -2.60 -13.42
N PHE A 48 10.65 -3.55 -12.52
CA PHE A 48 11.54 -4.64 -12.15
C PHE A 48 10.91 -5.99 -12.45
N ASP A 49 11.67 -6.93 -12.97
CA ASP A 49 11.22 -8.31 -13.19
C ASP A 49 11.36 -9.08 -11.88
N ILE A 50 10.23 -9.44 -11.26
CA ILE A 50 10.19 -10.15 -9.98
C ILE A 50 10.77 -11.57 -10.12
N ASP A 51 10.53 -12.21 -11.25
CA ASP A 51 10.93 -13.60 -11.51
C ASP A 51 12.42 -13.73 -11.86
N ASP A 52 13.05 -12.61 -12.27
CA ASP A 52 14.49 -12.53 -12.57
C ASP A 52 15.22 -11.73 -11.47
N GLY A 53 15.03 -12.13 -10.20
CA GLY A 53 15.74 -11.55 -9.05
C GLY A 53 15.52 -10.05 -8.85
N HIS A 54 14.37 -9.51 -9.27
CA HIS A 54 14.05 -8.07 -9.24
C HIS A 54 15.01 -7.23 -10.11
N ARG A 55 15.47 -7.79 -11.22
CA ARG A 55 16.31 -7.07 -12.18
C ARG A 55 15.54 -5.89 -12.77
N PHE A 56 16.21 -4.73 -12.86
CA PHE A 56 15.69 -3.56 -13.56
C PHE A 56 15.40 -3.91 -15.03
N VAL A 57 14.21 -3.52 -15.51
CA VAL A 57 13.78 -3.75 -16.90
C VAL A 57 13.78 -2.45 -17.67
N ARG A 58 13.14 -1.41 -17.16
CA ARG A 58 13.02 -0.10 -17.82
C ARG A 58 12.50 0.98 -16.88
N ARG A 59 12.69 2.21 -17.32
CA ARG A 59 12.06 3.41 -16.74
C ARG A 59 10.99 3.90 -17.69
N ILE A 60 9.83 4.23 -17.15
CA ILE A 60 8.73 4.88 -17.86
C ILE A 60 8.73 6.34 -17.43
N GLU A 61 8.88 7.26 -18.40
CA GLU A 61 8.93 8.71 -18.14
C GLU A 61 7.52 9.27 -17.95
N VAL A 62 6.87 8.87 -16.89
CA VAL A 62 5.55 9.35 -16.47
C VAL A 62 5.58 9.57 -14.96
N PRO A 63 5.18 10.71 -14.47
CA PRO A 63 4.94 11.97 -15.21
C PRO A 63 6.25 12.59 -15.76
N LYS A 64 6.14 13.45 -16.77
CA LYS A 64 7.30 14.13 -17.42
C LYS A 64 7.78 15.36 -16.62
N PHE A 65 7.71 15.35 -15.31
CA PHE A 65 8.15 16.45 -14.45
C PHE A 65 8.90 15.92 -13.23
N LYS A 66 9.60 16.82 -12.56
CA LYS A 66 10.58 16.44 -11.53
C LYS A 66 9.99 16.02 -10.18
N GLU A 67 8.71 16.22 -9.94
CA GLU A 67 8.08 15.81 -8.69
C GLU A 67 7.72 14.32 -8.68
N GLY A 68 7.81 13.71 -7.52
CA GLY A 68 7.46 12.31 -7.32
C GLY A 68 5.96 12.08 -7.26
N LEU A 69 5.56 10.83 -7.44
CA LEU A 69 4.17 10.42 -7.29
C LEU A 69 3.75 10.33 -5.82
N ARG A 70 2.60 10.91 -5.52
CA ARG A 70 1.98 10.85 -4.18
C ARG A 70 1.03 9.67 -4.05
N GLY A 71 0.25 9.38 -5.07
CA GLY A 71 -0.61 8.21 -5.20
C GLY A 71 -0.24 7.41 -6.44
N PHE A 72 -0.40 6.09 -6.38
CA PHE A 72 -0.12 5.19 -7.48
C PHE A 72 -1.02 3.96 -7.38
N ALA A 73 -2.21 4.03 -7.97
CA ALA A 73 -3.26 3.03 -7.83
C ALA A 73 -3.48 2.24 -9.13
N PRO A 74 -3.18 0.93 -9.15
CA PRO A 74 -3.45 0.09 -10.31
C PRO A 74 -4.91 -0.35 -10.38
N SER A 75 -5.41 -0.57 -11.58
CA SER A 75 -6.74 -1.12 -11.88
C SER A 75 -6.64 -2.23 -12.91
N LEU A 76 -7.07 -3.43 -12.54
CA LEU A 76 -7.21 -4.52 -13.49
C LEU A 76 -8.31 -4.23 -14.50
N ALA A 77 -9.51 -3.85 -14.01
CA ALA A 77 -10.66 -3.56 -14.86
C ALA A 77 -10.44 -2.40 -15.85
N GLY A 78 -9.62 -1.42 -15.44
CA GLY A 78 -9.26 -0.28 -16.30
C GLY A 78 -8.01 -0.49 -17.15
N HIS A 79 -7.29 -1.61 -17.01
CA HIS A 79 -5.98 -1.89 -17.61
C HIS A 79 -4.98 -0.74 -17.39
N ALA A 80 -5.06 -0.04 -16.24
CA ALA A 80 -4.42 1.23 -16.02
C ALA A 80 -3.78 1.35 -14.63
N ALA A 81 -2.88 2.31 -14.49
CA ALA A 81 -2.49 2.88 -13.22
C ALA A 81 -2.85 4.37 -13.17
N TYR A 82 -3.37 4.81 -12.05
CA TYR A 82 -3.67 6.20 -11.77
C TYR A 82 -2.62 6.76 -10.82
N TRP A 83 -2.08 7.91 -11.15
CA TRP A 83 -1.04 8.55 -10.37
C TRP A 83 -1.43 9.99 -10.03
N SER A 84 -0.97 10.48 -8.90
CA SER A 84 -1.17 11.85 -8.45
C SER A 84 0.11 12.48 -7.93
N THR A 85 0.16 13.82 -7.89
CA THR A 85 1.31 14.59 -7.42
C THR A 85 0.90 15.73 -6.48
N THR A 86 1.87 16.31 -5.77
CA THR A 86 1.65 17.49 -4.91
C THR A 86 1.31 18.75 -5.70
N SER A 87 1.63 18.81 -6.99
CA SER A 87 1.26 19.92 -7.87
C SER A 87 -0.17 19.83 -8.40
N ARG A 88 -1.01 19.04 -7.73
CA ARG A 88 -2.44 18.89 -8.04
C ARG A 88 -2.75 18.21 -9.36
N LYS A 89 -1.81 17.43 -9.88
CA LYS A 89 -2.00 16.65 -11.10
C LYS A 89 -2.43 15.23 -10.78
N LEU A 90 -3.33 14.73 -11.58
CA LEU A 90 -3.80 13.34 -11.61
C LEU A 90 -3.75 12.87 -13.05
N GLY A 91 -3.29 11.64 -13.27
CA GLY A 91 -3.20 11.06 -14.60
C GLY A 91 -3.59 9.59 -14.64
N ARG A 92 -3.99 9.14 -15.82
CA ARG A 92 -4.21 7.75 -16.18
C ARG A 92 -3.14 7.30 -17.15
N PHE A 93 -2.53 6.20 -16.82
CA PHE A 93 -1.49 5.55 -17.57
C PHE A 93 -1.96 4.13 -17.93
N ASP A 94 -1.94 3.77 -19.22
CA ASP A 94 -2.30 2.44 -19.69
C ASP A 94 -1.14 1.47 -19.44
N LEU A 95 -1.39 0.39 -18.70
CA LEU A 95 -0.36 -0.57 -18.30
C LEU A 95 0.07 -1.54 -19.39
N GLU A 96 -0.74 -1.73 -20.44
CA GLU A 96 -0.40 -2.63 -21.55
C GLU A 96 0.40 -1.91 -22.65
N THR A 97 0.04 -0.67 -22.94
CA THR A 97 0.71 0.14 -23.96
C THR A 97 1.79 1.06 -23.39
N GLU A 98 1.83 1.22 -22.07
CA GLU A 98 2.71 2.13 -21.34
C GLU A 98 2.62 3.59 -21.80
N LYS A 99 1.42 4.03 -22.14
CA LYS A 99 1.15 5.38 -22.61
C LYS A 99 0.25 6.14 -21.64
N MET A 100 0.48 7.46 -21.58
CA MET A 100 -0.46 8.38 -20.94
C MET A 100 -1.77 8.39 -21.74
N VAL A 101 -2.88 8.20 -21.02
CA VAL A 101 -4.23 8.31 -21.57
C VAL A 101 -4.75 9.72 -21.36
N TRP A 102 -4.66 10.22 -20.13
CA TRP A 102 -4.99 11.60 -19.78
C TRP A 102 -4.20 12.09 -18.55
N GLU A 103 -4.00 13.41 -18.49
CA GLU A 103 -3.47 14.14 -17.34
C GLU A 103 -4.32 15.40 -17.13
N LYS A 104 -4.72 15.66 -15.88
CA LYS A 104 -5.52 16.82 -15.49
C LYS A 104 -5.00 17.47 -14.22
N THR A 105 -5.26 18.77 -14.07
CA THR A 105 -4.98 19.54 -12.85
C THR A 105 -6.29 19.81 -12.12
N TYR A 106 -6.32 19.56 -10.80
CA TYR A 106 -7.50 19.73 -9.96
C TYR A 106 -7.26 20.83 -8.94
N THR A 107 -8.12 21.86 -8.95
CA THR A 107 -7.98 23.03 -8.05
C THR A 107 -8.05 22.66 -6.57
N ALA A 108 -8.82 21.62 -6.23
CA ALA A 108 -8.92 21.12 -4.86
C ALA A 108 -7.65 20.43 -4.34
N GLY A 109 -6.75 20.03 -5.24
CA GLY A 109 -5.55 19.25 -4.88
C GLY A 109 -5.67 17.77 -5.25
N CYS A 110 -4.56 17.05 -5.16
CA CYS A 110 -4.50 15.59 -5.35
C CYS A 110 -3.49 15.00 -4.39
N ASP A 111 -3.86 13.89 -3.73
CA ASP A 111 -2.93 13.15 -2.90
C ASP A 111 -3.06 11.64 -3.19
N ARG A 112 -3.28 10.79 -2.23
CA ARG A 112 -3.19 9.33 -2.38
C ARG A 112 -4.48 8.73 -2.93
N VAL A 113 -4.56 8.67 -4.24
CA VAL A 113 -5.72 8.18 -4.99
C VAL A 113 -5.97 6.68 -4.75
N ALA A 114 -7.24 6.29 -4.71
CA ALA A 114 -7.70 4.92 -4.85
C ALA A 114 -8.65 4.80 -6.04
N VAL A 115 -8.65 3.64 -6.70
CA VAL A 115 -9.60 3.28 -7.75
C VAL A 115 -10.53 2.18 -7.24
N THR A 116 -11.81 2.26 -7.57
CA THR A 116 -12.77 1.17 -7.28
C THR A 116 -12.41 -0.07 -8.11
N PRO A 117 -12.65 -1.31 -7.59
CA PRO A 117 -12.26 -2.54 -8.29
C PRO A 117 -12.90 -2.71 -9.69
N ASP A 118 -14.07 -2.11 -9.91
CA ASP A 118 -14.72 -2.07 -11.23
C ASP A 118 -14.07 -1.09 -12.22
N GLY A 119 -13.05 -0.35 -11.79
CA GLY A 119 -12.31 0.60 -12.61
C GLY A 119 -13.05 1.88 -12.98
N LYS A 120 -14.20 2.17 -12.36
CA LYS A 120 -15.08 3.29 -12.79
C LYS A 120 -14.87 4.58 -12.04
N LYS A 121 -14.56 4.52 -10.74
CA LYS A 121 -14.42 5.72 -9.90
C LYS A 121 -13.03 5.80 -9.28
N LEU A 122 -12.51 7.01 -9.19
CA LEU A 122 -11.36 7.36 -8.38
C LEU A 122 -11.83 8.17 -7.17
N TYR A 123 -11.32 7.80 -6.00
CA TYR A 123 -11.44 8.62 -4.80
C TYR A 123 -10.12 9.33 -4.57
N VAL A 124 -10.15 10.66 -4.73
CA VAL A 124 -8.95 11.51 -4.77
C VAL A 124 -9.01 12.50 -3.61
N PRO A 125 -8.23 12.30 -2.54
CA PRO A 125 -8.16 13.26 -1.46
C PRO A 125 -7.47 14.54 -1.93
N SER A 126 -7.95 15.68 -1.47
CA SER A 126 -7.36 16.99 -1.80
C SER A 126 -5.94 17.15 -1.26
N GLY A 127 -5.61 16.48 -0.16
CA GLY A 127 -4.29 16.46 0.46
C GLY A 127 -4.32 16.90 1.92
N TRP A 128 -3.43 16.32 2.73
CA TRP A 128 -3.36 16.58 4.17
C TRP A 128 -3.07 18.05 4.53
N TRP A 129 -2.49 18.81 3.58
CA TRP A 129 -2.19 20.24 3.73
C TRP A 129 -3.38 21.15 3.37
N ILE A 130 -4.46 20.62 2.81
CA ILE A 130 -5.69 21.37 2.49
C ILE A 130 -6.66 21.25 3.66
N LYS A 131 -7.01 22.38 4.25
CA LYS A 131 -7.86 22.46 5.44
C LYS A 131 -9.13 23.28 5.16
N GLY A 132 -10.09 23.17 6.08
CA GLY A 132 -11.34 23.91 6.04
C GLY A 132 -12.21 23.50 4.85
N THR A 133 -12.99 24.41 4.33
CA THR A 133 -14.03 24.19 3.31
C THR A 133 -13.51 23.69 1.96
N ASN A 134 -12.21 23.84 1.69
CA ASN A 134 -11.58 23.34 0.46
C ASN A 134 -11.15 21.86 0.59
N SER A 135 -11.23 21.31 1.79
CA SER A 135 -10.82 19.95 2.09
C SER A 135 -11.90 18.94 1.70
N CYS A 136 -11.59 18.00 0.83
CA CYS A 136 -12.56 17.03 0.32
C CYS A 136 -11.89 15.76 -0.24
N TRP A 137 -12.66 14.69 -0.37
CA TRP A 137 -12.43 13.69 -1.40
C TRP A 137 -13.19 14.08 -2.66
N MET A 138 -12.49 14.16 -3.79
CA MET A 138 -13.13 14.24 -5.10
C MET A 138 -13.44 12.83 -5.57
N ILE A 139 -14.63 12.63 -6.09
CA ILE A 139 -15.00 11.45 -6.87
C ILE A 139 -14.79 11.82 -8.33
N VAL A 140 -13.93 11.06 -9.00
CA VAL A 140 -13.54 11.34 -10.38
C VAL A 140 -13.88 10.12 -11.24
N ASP A 141 -14.42 10.36 -12.42
CA ASP A 141 -14.64 9.33 -13.42
C ASP A 141 -13.28 8.81 -13.92
N ALA A 142 -13.05 7.52 -13.75
CA ALA A 142 -11.72 6.94 -13.98
C ALA A 142 -11.36 6.89 -15.48
N GLU A 143 -12.35 6.83 -16.38
CA GLU A 143 -12.12 6.79 -17.83
C GLU A 143 -11.76 8.18 -18.38
N SER A 144 -12.54 9.19 -18.03
CA SER A 144 -12.42 10.55 -18.58
C SER A 144 -11.59 11.49 -17.72
N GLY A 145 -11.40 11.19 -16.43
CA GLY A 145 -10.80 12.10 -15.46
C GLY A 145 -11.71 13.29 -15.11
N ASN A 146 -13.01 13.24 -15.37
CA ASN A 146 -13.92 14.32 -15.01
C ASN A 146 -14.33 14.21 -13.54
N GLU A 147 -14.31 15.33 -12.83
CA GLU A 147 -14.85 15.40 -11.46
C GLU A 147 -16.35 15.18 -11.49
N LEU A 148 -16.84 14.21 -10.73
CA LEU A 148 -18.27 13.88 -10.61
C LEU A 148 -18.90 14.51 -9.37
N LYS A 149 -18.15 14.52 -8.24
CA LYS A 149 -18.70 14.90 -6.94
C LYS A 149 -17.57 15.25 -5.96
N ARG A 150 -17.85 16.08 -4.97
CA ARG A 150 -16.99 16.32 -3.81
C ARG A 150 -17.66 15.87 -2.53
N LEU A 151 -16.86 15.24 -1.67
CA LEU A 151 -17.23 14.86 -0.31
C LEU A 151 -16.43 15.75 0.67
N PRO A 152 -17.02 16.81 1.22
CA PRO A 152 -16.33 17.73 2.12
C PRO A 152 -15.93 17.05 3.43
N THR A 153 -14.76 17.40 3.96
CA THR A 153 -14.22 16.79 5.19
C THR A 153 -13.86 17.82 6.27
N ASN A 154 -13.48 19.02 5.89
CA ASN A 154 -12.95 20.09 6.75
C ASN A 154 -11.59 19.79 7.41
N ASP A 155 -11.02 18.60 7.21
CA ASP A 155 -9.78 18.16 7.84
C ASP A 155 -8.90 17.37 6.84
N GLY A 156 -7.89 17.91 6.29
CA GLY A 156 -6.87 17.38 5.39
C GLY A 156 -6.95 15.89 5.03
N PRO A 157 -7.76 15.46 4.06
CA PRO A 157 -7.85 14.07 3.65
C PRO A 157 -6.55 13.62 2.97
N HIS A 158 -6.15 12.37 3.20
CA HIS A 158 -4.83 11.91 2.80
C HIS A 158 -4.84 10.52 2.17
N ASN A 159 -4.80 9.46 2.98
CA ASN A 159 -4.74 8.09 2.50
C ASN A 159 -6.12 7.58 2.11
N THR A 160 -6.18 6.79 1.03
CA THR A 160 -7.45 6.26 0.51
C THR A 160 -7.24 4.83 0.03
N ILE A 161 -8.12 3.91 0.43
CA ILE A 161 -8.12 2.51 0.02
C ILE A 161 -9.52 2.11 -0.41
N ALA A 162 -9.69 1.53 -1.58
CA ALA A 162 -10.91 0.84 -1.96
C ALA A 162 -10.89 -0.61 -1.47
N SER A 163 -11.98 -1.10 -0.89
CA SER A 163 -12.11 -2.51 -0.52
C SER A 163 -12.05 -3.39 -1.77
N LEU A 164 -11.46 -4.58 -1.66
CA LEU A 164 -11.29 -5.48 -2.80
C LEU A 164 -12.62 -5.98 -3.38
N ASP A 165 -13.66 -6.05 -2.55
CA ASP A 165 -15.02 -6.44 -2.98
C ASP A 165 -15.84 -5.26 -3.53
N GLY A 166 -15.26 -4.05 -3.57
CA GLY A 166 -15.89 -2.85 -4.12
C GLY A 166 -17.05 -2.26 -3.31
N ARG A 167 -17.30 -2.76 -2.08
CA ARG A 167 -18.41 -2.24 -1.25
C ARG A 167 -18.10 -0.93 -0.55
N PHE A 168 -16.83 -0.75 -0.16
CA PHE A 168 -16.42 0.38 0.66
C PHE A 168 -15.19 1.08 0.09
N VAL A 169 -15.06 2.35 0.45
CA VAL A 169 -13.81 3.10 0.36
C VAL A 169 -13.48 3.65 1.74
N TYR A 170 -12.23 3.47 2.14
CA TYR A 170 -11.68 3.92 3.41
C TYR A 170 -10.79 5.12 3.18
N GLY A 171 -10.94 6.14 4.01
CA GLY A 171 -10.18 7.36 3.93
C GLY A 171 -9.60 7.78 5.27
N GLY A 172 -8.36 8.24 5.27
CA GLY A 172 -7.73 8.88 6.42
C GLY A 172 -7.67 10.38 6.23
N SER A 173 -8.06 11.13 7.24
CA SER A 173 -7.86 12.58 7.33
C SER A 173 -7.08 12.93 8.60
N GLU A 174 -6.87 14.21 8.87
CA GLU A 174 -6.04 14.62 10.01
C GLU A 174 -6.52 14.09 11.36
N THR A 175 -7.84 13.99 11.54
CA THR A 175 -8.44 13.61 12.83
C THR A 175 -9.38 12.43 12.75
N ASN A 176 -9.72 11.99 11.54
CA ASN A 176 -10.79 11.01 11.33
C ASN A 176 -10.38 9.89 10.39
N PHE A 177 -10.89 8.73 10.68
CA PHE A 177 -10.94 7.61 9.75
C PHE A 177 -12.36 7.48 9.19
N TRP A 178 -12.48 7.53 7.87
CA TRP A 178 -13.75 7.56 7.15
C TRP A 178 -14.03 6.22 6.48
N VAL A 179 -15.29 5.80 6.51
CA VAL A 179 -15.81 4.66 5.76
C VAL A 179 -16.91 5.18 4.85
N PHE A 180 -16.70 5.07 3.55
CA PHE A 180 -17.68 5.43 2.53
C PHE A 180 -18.30 4.18 1.92
N ASN A 181 -19.58 4.23 1.59
CA ASN A 181 -20.24 3.25 0.73
C ASN A 181 -19.87 3.57 -0.73
N ALA A 182 -19.20 2.67 -1.43
CA ALA A 182 -18.71 2.92 -2.78
C ALA A 182 -19.85 3.02 -3.84
N LYS A 183 -21.07 2.51 -3.52
CA LYS A 183 -22.22 2.54 -4.44
C LYS A 183 -22.75 3.96 -4.62
N ASP A 184 -22.94 4.70 -3.52
CA ASP A 184 -23.60 6.00 -3.48
C ASP A 184 -22.74 7.13 -2.91
N ASP A 185 -21.51 6.82 -2.51
CA ASP A 185 -20.50 7.70 -1.92
C ASP A 185 -20.96 8.31 -0.57
N SER A 186 -21.90 7.67 0.11
CA SER A 186 -22.36 8.12 1.43
C SER A 186 -21.36 7.75 2.53
N VAL A 187 -21.34 8.54 3.60
CA VAL A 187 -20.53 8.24 4.79
C VAL A 187 -21.25 7.19 5.63
N VAL A 188 -20.62 6.03 5.82
CA VAL A 188 -21.11 4.96 6.69
C VAL A 188 -20.64 5.21 8.13
N HIS A 189 -19.34 5.50 8.30
CA HIS A 189 -18.73 5.78 9.60
C HIS A 189 -17.69 6.90 9.49
N ARG A 190 -17.56 7.63 10.60
CA ARG A 190 -16.49 8.57 10.89
C ARG A 190 -15.93 8.24 12.26
N VAL A 191 -14.77 7.60 12.31
CA VAL A 191 -14.15 7.14 13.54
C VAL A 191 -13.18 8.20 14.08
N THR A 192 -13.38 8.61 15.33
CA THR A 192 -12.52 9.56 16.04
C THR A 192 -12.65 9.35 17.55
N PRO A 193 -11.56 9.49 18.37
CA PRO A 193 -10.20 9.75 17.93
C PRO A 193 -9.52 8.48 17.40
N VAL A 194 -8.57 8.63 16.48
CA VAL A 194 -7.79 7.53 15.91
C VAL A 194 -6.40 8.04 15.46
N GLY A 195 -5.38 7.20 15.54
CA GLY A 195 -4.04 7.47 14.99
C GLY A 195 -3.21 8.50 15.76
N GLU A 196 -3.60 8.92 16.96
CA GLU A 196 -2.94 9.90 17.85
C GLU A 196 -2.89 11.34 17.32
N SER A 197 -2.05 11.65 16.34
CA SER A 197 -1.82 13.02 15.84
C SER A 197 -2.21 13.21 14.38
N GLY A 198 -3.09 12.37 13.86
CA GLY A 198 -3.52 12.34 12.47
C GLY A 198 -3.69 10.91 11.99
N VAL A 199 -4.42 10.73 10.90
CA VAL A 199 -4.53 9.41 10.29
C VAL A 199 -3.40 9.23 9.29
N PHE A 200 -2.34 8.59 9.74
CA PHE A 200 -1.24 8.11 8.91
C PHE A 200 -1.71 6.94 8.03
N PRO A 201 -0.82 6.30 7.25
CA PRO A 201 -1.18 5.14 6.48
C PRO A 201 -1.93 4.09 7.30
N PHE A 202 -2.73 3.32 6.63
CA PHE A 202 -3.48 2.22 7.22
C PHE A 202 -3.61 1.09 6.21
N THR A 203 -3.97 -0.09 6.69
CA THR A 203 -4.36 -1.22 5.86
C THR A 203 -5.66 -1.84 6.39
N VAL A 204 -6.30 -2.65 5.57
CA VAL A 204 -7.60 -3.26 5.89
C VAL A 204 -7.59 -4.76 5.59
N ARG A 205 -8.37 -5.52 6.36
CA ARG A 205 -8.63 -6.93 6.06
C ARG A 205 -9.55 -7.08 4.85
N SER A 206 -9.38 -8.16 4.11
CA SER A 206 -10.19 -8.44 2.91
C SER A 206 -11.68 -8.62 3.20
N ASP A 207 -12.03 -9.05 4.41
CA ASP A 207 -13.42 -9.23 4.86
C ASP A 207 -14.11 -7.93 5.34
N ASN A 208 -13.42 -6.79 5.24
CA ASN A 208 -13.88 -5.48 5.71
C ASN A 208 -14.26 -5.44 7.20
N SER A 209 -13.68 -6.28 8.03
CA SER A 209 -13.97 -6.31 9.47
C SER A 209 -13.12 -5.34 10.26
N VAL A 210 -11.84 -5.17 9.88
CA VAL A 210 -10.84 -4.44 10.67
C VAL A 210 -9.94 -3.60 9.76
N ALA A 211 -9.62 -2.38 10.23
CA ALA A 211 -8.50 -1.58 9.76
C ALA A 211 -7.41 -1.47 10.82
N TYR A 212 -6.16 -1.41 10.40
CA TYR A 212 -5.00 -1.13 11.23
C TYR A 212 -4.46 0.24 10.84
N VAL A 213 -4.66 1.22 11.72
CA VAL A 213 -4.34 2.63 11.47
C VAL A 213 -3.06 3.01 12.20
N CYS A 214 -2.05 3.44 11.46
CA CYS A 214 -0.75 3.80 11.99
C CYS A 214 -0.83 4.93 13.02
N LEU A 215 0.04 4.87 14.05
CA LEU A 215 0.15 5.88 15.09
C LEU A 215 1.16 6.98 14.71
N GLY A 216 0.80 8.22 15.03
CA GLY A 216 1.60 9.39 14.68
C GLY A 216 2.69 9.77 15.70
N LYS A 217 2.76 9.11 16.86
CA LYS A 217 3.73 9.41 17.93
C LYS A 217 4.47 8.18 18.44
N HIS A 218 3.97 6.98 18.10
CA HIS A 218 4.56 5.72 18.54
C HIS A 218 4.61 4.73 17.37
N VAL A 219 5.50 3.75 17.45
CA VAL A 219 5.44 2.61 16.54
C VAL A 219 4.35 1.66 17.03
N GLY A 220 3.29 1.57 16.23
CA GLY A 220 2.10 0.80 16.56
C GLY A 220 0.92 1.15 15.66
N CYS A 221 -0.25 0.65 16.01
CA CYS A 221 -1.49 0.94 15.30
C CYS A 221 -2.71 0.95 16.22
N ASP A 222 -3.73 1.70 15.83
CA ASP A 222 -5.08 1.52 16.32
C ASP A 222 -5.79 0.45 15.50
N VAL A 223 -6.46 -0.47 16.18
CA VAL A 223 -7.29 -1.52 15.59
C VAL A 223 -8.73 -1.02 15.54
N VAL A 224 -9.21 -0.74 14.35
CA VAL A 224 -10.55 -0.17 14.12
C VAL A 224 -11.51 -1.27 13.68
N ASN A 225 -12.62 -1.44 14.39
CA ASN A 225 -13.74 -2.26 13.92
C ASN A 225 -14.53 -1.46 12.88
N LEU A 226 -14.49 -1.90 11.63
CA LEU A 226 -15.11 -1.20 10.51
C LEU A 226 -16.63 -1.30 10.49
N ARG A 227 -17.20 -2.36 11.10
CA ARG A 227 -18.66 -2.53 11.20
C ARG A 227 -19.26 -1.68 12.31
N ALA A 228 -18.55 -1.56 13.43
CA ALA A 228 -19.02 -0.79 14.58
C ALA A 228 -18.60 0.69 14.54
N GLY A 229 -17.67 1.05 13.63
CA GLY A 229 -17.16 2.41 13.51
C GLY A 229 -16.42 2.89 14.76
N LYS A 230 -15.60 2.04 15.39
CA LYS A 230 -14.88 2.40 16.63
C LYS A 230 -13.51 1.73 16.75
N VAL A 231 -12.61 2.37 17.48
CA VAL A 231 -11.33 1.79 17.90
C VAL A 231 -11.60 0.72 18.94
N LEU A 232 -11.04 -0.49 18.76
CA LEU A 232 -11.11 -1.59 19.70
C LEU A 232 -9.89 -1.64 20.63
N HIS A 233 -8.71 -1.47 20.03
CA HIS A 233 -7.43 -1.63 20.72
C HIS A 233 -6.41 -0.65 20.15
N ARG A 234 -5.46 -0.25 21.00
CA ARG A 234 -4.18 0.33 20.59
C ARG A 234 -3.09 -0.69 20.81
N VAL A 235 -2.28 -0.93 19.80
CA VAL A 235 -1.18 -1.90 19.82
C VAL A 235 0.12 -1.15 19.59
N LEU A 236 1.11 -1.38 20.46
CA LEU A 236 2.45 -0.78 20.37
C LEU A 236 3.48 -1.86 20.02
N ALA A 237 4.55 -1.45 19.36
CA ALA A 237 5.69 -2.32 19.10
C ALA A 237 6.55 -2.44 20.37
N GLY A 238 6.63 -3.67 20.92
CA GLY A 238 7.38 -3.94 22.16
C GLY A 238 6.64 -3.57 23.44
N ASP A 239 7.29 -3.84 24.59
CA ASP A 239 6.72 -3.65 25.93
C ASP A 239 6.68 -2.18 26.36
N GLN A 240 7.50 -1.34 25.76
CA GLN A 240 7.56 0.10 25.99
C GLN A 240 7.29 0.86 24.71
N PRO A 241 6.60 2.02 24.80
CA PRO A 241 6.38 2.88 23.63
C PRO A 241 7.71 3.30 22.98
N ILE A 242 7.83 3.07 21.68
CA ILE A 242 8.94 3.60 20.87
C ILE A 242 8.46 4.97 20.39
N PRO A 243 9.12 6.09 20.76
CA PRO A 243 8.65 7.44 20.45
C PRO A 243 8.97 7.83 18.99
N HIS A 244 8.56 6.99 18.07
CA HIS A 244 8.71 7.15 16.63
C HIS A 244 7.34 7.06 15.97
N ARG A 245 7.23 7.50 14.72
CA ARG A 245 5.99 7.42 13.95
C ARG A 245 5.91 6.12 13.17
N THR A 246 4.71 5.54 13.12
CA THR A 246 4.42 4.50 12.15
C THR A 246 3.97 5.14 10.83
N HIS A 247 4.64 4.85 9.72
CA HIS A 247 4.28 5.42 8.43
C HIS A 247 4.11 4.39 7.31
N GLY A 248 3.67 3.23 7.63
CA GLY A 248 3.32 2.19 6.68
C GLY A 248 2.74 0.99 7.41
N ALA A 249 1.67 0.44 6.90
CA ALA A 249 1.04 -0.76 7.40
C ALA A 249 0.67 -1.67 6.23
N ALA A 250 0.98 -2.95 6.32
CA ALA A 250 0.58 -3.95 5.35
C ALA A 250 0.23 -5.27 6.03
N LEU A 251 -0.79 -5.95 5.53
CA LEU A 251 -1.07 -7.34 5.84
C LEU A 251 -0.39 -8.25 4.81
N THR A 252 0.13 -9.38 5.25
CA THR A 252 0.45 -10.45 4.32
C THR A 252 -0.81 -10.86 3.55
N PRO A 253 -0.72 -11.35 2.29
CA PRO A 253 -1.90 -11.74 1.53
C PRO A 253 -2.80 -12.75 2.24
N ASP A 254 -2.24 -13.66 3.04
CA ASP A 254 -2.97 -14.63 3.87
C ASP A 254 -3.50 -14.04 5.19
N GLU A 255 -3.19 -12.77 5.47
CA GLU A 255 -3.57 -12.01 6.66
C GLU A 255 -3.08 -12.61 7.98
N LYS A 256 -1.99 -13.38 7.98
CA LYS A 256 -1.43 -13.91 9.22
C LYS A 256 -0.48 -12.96 9.90
N GLU A 257 0.13 -12.05 9.15
CA GLU A 257 1.03 -11.04 9.70
C GLU A 257 0.62 -9.64 9.30
N LEU A 258 0.73 -8.71 10.25
CA LEU A 258 0.69 -7.27 10.04
C LEU A 258 2.10 -6.72 10.19
N TRP A 259 2.57 -5.99 9.17
CA TRP A 259 3.86 -5.33 9.21
C TRP A 259 3.69 -3.82 9.31
N LEU A 260 4.41 -3.20 10.22
CA LEU A 260 4.38 -1.76 10.50
C LEU A 260 5.76 -1.15 10.31
N SER A 261 5.88 -0.10 9.49
CA SER A 261 7.15 0.57 9.27
C SER A 261 7.42 1.65 10.34
N ASP A 262 8.63 1.63 10.89
CA ASP A 262 9.17 2.70 11.75
C ASP A 262 9.74 3.80 10.84
N GLN A 263 9.07 4.95 10.77
CA GLN A 263 9.49 6.07 9.93
C GLN A 263 10.84 6.67 10.38
N ASP A 264 11.09 6.70 11.66
CA ASP A 264 12.22 7.39 12.28
C ASP A 264 13.39 6.41 12.56
N GLY A 265 13.16 5.10 12.36
CA GLY A 265 14.13 4.03 12.52
C GLY A 265 14.42 3.29 11.22
N LYS A 266 14.99 2.08 11.35
CA LYS A 266 15.36 1.19 10.25
C LYS A 266 14.69 -0.18 10.38
N LYS A 267 13.40 -0.20 10.76
CA LYS A 267 12.72 -1.46 11.11
C LYS A 267 11.34 -1.55 10.49
N LEU A 268 10.97 -2.79 10.16
CA LEU A 268 9.58 -3.18 9.96
C LEU A 268 9.20 -4.10 11.12
N PHE A 269 8.28 -3.67 11.97
CA PHE A 269 7.79 -4.48 13.08
C PHE A 269 6.72 -5.45 12.58
N VAL A 270 6.82 -6.71 13.01
CA VAL A 270 5.95 -7.81 12.59
C VAL A 270 5.07 -8.23 13.75
N PHE A 271 3.77 -8.35 13.47
CA PHE A 271 2.76 -8.78 14.42
C PHE A 271 2.01 -10.01 13.91
N ASP A 272 1.64 -10.91 14.80
CA ASP A 272 0.68 -11.99 14.55
C ASP A 272 -0.73 -11.41 14.51
N SER A 273 -1.28 -11.23 13.29
CA SER A 273 -2.63 -10.69 13.07
C SER A 273 -3.74 -11.75 13.10
N THR A 274 -3.40 -13.01 13.39
CA THR A 274 -4.40 -14.04 13.71
C THR A 274 -4.99 -13.84 15.10
N LYS A 275 -4.32 -13.06 15.94
CA LYS A 275 -4.75 -12.66 17.28
C LYS A 275 -5.45 -11.31 17.27
N MET A 276 -6.31 -11.10 18.26
CA MET A 276 -7.01 -9.84 18.48
C MET A 276 -6.90 -9.44 19.96
N PRO A 277 -6.15 -8.38 20.30
CA PRO A 277 -5.34 -7.54 19.42
C PRO A 277 -4.14 -8.30 18.79
N PRO A 278 -3.58 -7.80 17.66
CA PRO A 278 -2.37 -8.34 17.08
C PRO A 278 -1.22 -8.39 18.10
N ALA A 279 -0.48 -9.50 18.12
CA ALA A 279 0.61 -9.72 19.08
C ALA A 279 1.99 -9.50 18.42
N PRO A 280 2.95 -8.83 19.09
CA PRO A 280 4.31 -8.68 18.59
C PRO A 280 4.93 -10.05 18.25
N LYS A 281 5.65 -10.13 17.12
CA LYS A 281 6.29 -11.35 16.62
C LYS A 281 7.79 -11.17 16.34
N GLY A 282 8.22 -9.92 16.13
CA GLY A 282 9.60 -9.58 15.83
C GLY A 282 9.70 -8.36 14.91
N HIS A 283 10.82 -8.25 14.24
CA HIS A 283 11.05 -7.18 13.26
C HIS A 283 12.02 -7.61 12.16
N VAL A 284 12.04 -6.84 11.09
CA VAL A 284 13.02 -6.91 9.99
C VAL A 284 13.89 -5.67 10.05
N GLU A 285 15.22 -5.82 10.05
CA GLU A 285 16.14 -4.71 9.90
C GLU A 285 16.21 -4.28 8.43
N LEU A 286 16.15 -2.97 8.17
CA LEU A 286 16.26 -2.38 6.84
C LEU A 286 17.66 -1.80 6.62
N SER A 287 18.10 -1.74 5.37
CA SER A 287 19.39 -1.15 4.99
C SER A 287 19.48 0.35 5.34
N GLN A 288 18.35 1.04 5.36
CA GLN A 288 18.26 2.47 5.68
C GLN A 288 16.93 2.82 6.34
N GLY A 289 16.87 3.96 7.03
CA GLY A 289 15.63 4.55 7.51
C GLY A 289 14.97 5.41 6.45
N GLY A 290 13.75 5.85 6.72
CA GLY A 290 13.06 6.81 5.88
C GLY A 290 11.55 6.76 5.97
N HIS A 291 10.91 7.57 5.15
CA HIS A 291 9.46 7.78 5.12
C HIS A 291 8.74 6.58 4.49
N GLY A 292 8.34 5.65 5.33
CA GLY A 292 8.12 4.28 5.01
C GLY A 292 6.73 3.85 4.56
N TRP A 293 6.73 3.04 3.52
CA TRP A 293 5.62 2.19 3.10
C TRP A 293 6.11 0.76 3.10
N VAL A 294 5.18 -0.16 3.13
CA VAL A 294 5.43 -1.60 2.97
C VAL A 294 4.28 -2.21 2.19
N CYS A 295 4.55 -3.11 1.26
CA CYS A 295 3.55 -4.00 0.68
C CYS A 295 4.18 -5.35 0.33
N PHE A 296 3.32 -6.31 0.01
CA PHE A 296 3.72 -7.68 -0.31
C PHE A 296 3.47 -8.00 -1.78
N SER A 297 4.26 -8.94 -2.30
CA SER A 297 3.92 -9.62 -3.54
C SER A 297 2.61 -10.38 -3.38
N LEU A 298 1.90 -10.57 -4.48
CA LEU A 298 0.58 -11.21 -4.48
C LEU A 298 0.62 -12.67 -4.00
N ASP A 299 1.77 -13.34 -4.16
CA ASP A 299 2.03 -14.68 -3.64
C ASP A 299 2.52 -14.68 -2.17
N GLY A 300 2.74 -13.50 -1.58
CA GLY A 300 3.22 -13.36 -0.21
C GLY A 300 4.70 -13.71 -0.01
N LYS A 301 5.46 -13.97 -1.08
CA LYS A 301 6.86 -14.37 -1.00
C LYS A 301 7.78 -13.20 -0.66
N TYR A 302 7.52 -12.04 -1.25
CA TYR A 302 8.35 -10.86 -1.07
C TYR A 302 7.60 -9.73 -0.37
N ALA A 303 8.35 -8.93 0.39
CA ALA A 303 7.92 -7.62 0.86
C ALA A 303 8.85 -6.55 0.29
N TRP A 304 8.26 -5.41 -0.06
CA TRP A 304 8.97 -4.21 -0.50
C TRP A 304 8.65 -3.06 0.43
N SER A 305 9.68 -2.30 0.78
CA SER A 305 9.52 -1.11 1.61
C SER A 305 9.97 0.15 0.86
N HIS A 306 9.94 1.28 1.53
CA HIS A 306 10.47 2.55 1.01
C HIS A 306 12.00 2.52 0.74
N THR A 307 12.69 1.51 1.25
CA THR A 307 14.12 1.27 1.02
C THR A 307 14.33 0.47 -0.27
N PRO A 308 15.56 0.35 -0.78
CA PRO A 308 15.83 -0.50 -1.93
C PRO A 308 15.73 -2.01 -1.63
N ASP A 309 15.37 -2.38 -0.41
CA ASP A 309 15.40 -3.75 0.05
C ASP A 309 14.26 -4.59 -0.52
N VAL A 310 14.58 -5.75 -1.07
CA VAL A 310 13.66 -6.83 -1.35
C VAL A 310 13.78 -7.84 -0.22
N ILE A 311 12.72 -8.05 0.51
CA ILE A 311 12.70 -8.88 1.71
C ILE A 311 11.96 -10.17 1.40
N ASP A 312 12.56 -11.32 1.71
CA ASP A 312 11.85 -12.59 1.75
C ASP A 312 10.92 -12.60 2.97
N ALA A 313 9.60 -12.67 2.73
CA ALA A 313 8.61 -12.49 3.77
C ALA A 313 8.55 -13.66 4.77
N GLN A 314 9.07 -14.83 4.43
CA GLN A 314 9.13 -15.98 5.32
C GLN A 314 10.36 -15.91 6.25
N SER A 315 11.56 -15.76 5.68
CA SER A 315 12.81 -15.71 6.44
C SER A 315 13.07 -14.36 7.12
N LYS A 316 12.38 -13.29 6.70
CA LYS A 316 12.58 -11.92 7.17
C LYS A 316 13.97 -11.36 6.82
N GLN A 317 14.61 -11.90 5.78
CA GLN A 317 15.93 -11.49 5.34
C GLN A 317 15.84 -10.65 4.06
N ILE A 318 16.75 -9.69 3.91
CA ILE A 318 16.95 -8.97 2.65
C ILE A 318 17.63 -9.93 1.67
N VAL A 319 16.98 -10.18 0.53
CA VAL A 319 17.43 -11.13 -0.49
C VAL A 319 17.88 -10.48 -1.79
N ALA A 320 17.52 -9.21 -2.02
CA ALA A 320 17.98 -8.42 -3.15
C ALA A 320 17.91 -6.92 -2.83
N THR A 321 18.55 -6.13 -3.68
CA THR A 321 18.50 -4.66 -3.64
C THR A 321 18.01 -4.14 -4.98
N LEU A 322 16.93 -3.36 -4.99
CA LEU A 322 16.43 -2.70 -6.19
C LEU A 322 17.46 -1.65 -6.66
N LYS A 323 17.86 -1.73 -7.91
CA LYS A 323 18.84 -0.82 -8.54
C LYS A 323 18.28 -0.27 -9.83
N ASP A 324 18.54 1.01 -10.10
CA ASP A 324 18.14 1.65 -11.35
C ASP A 324 19.03 1.22 -12.55
N GLU A 325 18.82 1.86 -13.70
CA GLU A 325 19.58 1.64 -14.95
C GLU A 325 21.09 1.90 -14.82
N ASN A 326 21.48 2.69 -13.80
CA ASN A 326 22.89 3.02 -13.51
C ASN A 326 23.47 2.14 -12.41
N GLY A 327 22.73 1.14 -11.93
CA GLY A 327 23.12 0.26 -10.84
C GLY A 327 23.07 0.89 -9.44
N GLN A 328 22.42 2.06 -9.31
CA GLN A 328 22.29 2.75 -8.03
C GLN A 328 21.06 2.22 -7.25
N PRO A 329 21.17 2.04 -5.91
CA PRO A 329 20.05 1.63 -5.09
C PRO A 329 18.87 2.61 -5.19
N VAL A 330 17.65 2.08 -5.32
CA VAL A 330 16.42 2.86 -5.52
C VAL A 330 15.52 2.82 -4.31
N SER A 331 15.29 3.96 -3.69
CA SER A 331 14.21 4.11 -2.72
C SER A 331 12.87 4.32 -3.42
N GLY A 332 11.86 3.55 -3.04
CA GLY A 332 10.50 3.66 -3.59
C GLY A 332 9.62 4.60 -2.78
N SER A 333 8.72 5.30 -3.46
CA SER A 333 7.64 6.04 -2.80
C SER A 333 6.34 5.24 -2.76
N LYS A 334 5.95 4.71 -3.91
CA LYS A 334 4.76 3.86 -4.08
C LYS A 334 5.09 2.73 -5.04
N PHE A 335 4.49 1.59 -4.81
CA PHE A 335 4.74 0.40 -5.63
C PHE A 335 3.52 -0.51 -5.66
N PHE A 336 3.41 -1.27 -6.73
CA PHE A 336 2.47 -2.38 -6.85
C PHE A 336 3.03 -3.44 -7.78
N GLU A 337 2.55 -4.65 -7.64
CA GLU A 337 2.84 -5.76 -8.54
C GLU A 337 1.79 -5.83 -9.66
N ALA A 338 2.22 -6.13 -10.89
CA ALA A 338 1.36 -6.38 -12.03
C ALA A 338 1.81 -7.64 -12.77
N HIS A 339 0.84 -8.46 -13.16
CA HIS A 339 1.08 -9.70 -13.90
C HIS A 339 0.55 -9.57 -15.32
N PHE A 340 1.35 -10.06 -16.26
CA PHE A 340 1.01 -10.06 -17.68
C PHE A 340 1.10 -11.47 -18.28
N ARG A 341 0.14 -11.81 -19.12
CA ARG A 341 0.16 -13.00 -19.97
C ARG A 341 0.03 -12.54 -21.41
N ASP A 342 0.99 -12.89 -22.26
CA ASP A 342 1.04 -12.48 -23.67
C ASP A 342 0.86 -10.96 -23.89
N GLY A 343 1.47 -10.17 -23.00
CA GLY A 343 1.38 -8.70 -23.01
C GLY A 343 0.07 -8.12 -22.46
N LYS A 344 -0.87 -8.97 -22.04
CA LYS A 344 -2.14 -8.54 -21.42
C LYS A 344 -2.09 -8.57 -19.92
N LEU A 345 -2.59 -7.51 -19.29
CA LEU A 345 -2.69 -7.42 -17.83
C LEU A 345 -3.71 -8.43 -17.31
N VAL A 346 -3.29 -9.32 -16.40
CA VAL A 346 -4.15 -10.38 -15.85
C VAL A 346 -4.34 -10.26 -14.34
N ARG A 347 -3.46 -9.53 -13.64
CA ARG A 347 -3.55 -9.34 -12.18
C ARG A 347 -2.80 -8.09 -11.74
N VAL A 348 -3.28 -7.45 -10.67
CA VAL A 348 -2.59 -6.32 -10.05
C VAL A 348 -2.62 -6.41 -8.53
N GLY A 349 -1.57 -5.91 -7.91
CA GLY A 349 -1.47 -5.70 -6.48
C GLY A 349 -2.14 -4.42 -6.01
N ASN A 350 -1.68 -3.92 -4.86
CA ASN A 350 -2.17 -2.70 -4.25
C ASN A 350 -1.01 -1.98 -3.54
N GLN A 351 -0.99 -0.65 -3.63
CA GLN A 351 0.06 0.16 -3.01
C GLN A 351 0.03 0.18 -1.45
N PHE A 352 -1.06 -0.28 -0.83
CA PHE A 352 -1.28 -0.19 0.62
C PHE A 352 -1.22 -1.54 1.35
N GLY A 353 -0.84 -2.61 0.67
CA GLY A 353 -0.71 -3.92 1.30
C GLY A 353 -1.97 -4.38 2.02
N VAL A 354 -3.13 -4.27 1.37
CA VAL A 354 -4.40 -4.76 1.92
C VAL A 354 -4.42 -6.28 2.00
N GLY A 355 -5.14 -6.82 2.99
CA GLY A 355 -5.36 -8.26 3.12
C GLY A 355 -6.10 -8.85 1.92
N ARG A 356 -5.78 -10.12 1.58
CA ARG A 356 -6.32 -10.80 0.39
C ARG A 356 -6.85 -12.20 0.68
N ARG A 357 -7.10 -12.52 1.93
CA ARG A 357 -7.53 -13.85 2.32
C ARG A 357 -8.83 -14.25 1.59
N GLY A 358 -8.76 -15.35 0.83
CA GLY A 358 -9.90 -15.83 0.04
C GLY A 358 -10.19 -15.02 -1.23
N MET A 359 -9.30 -14.11 -1.62
CA MET A 359 -9.36 -13.35 -2.88
C MET A 359 -8.36 -13.91 -3.90
N PRO A 360 -8.70 -13.84 -5.19
CA PRO A 360 -7.79 -14.30 -6.25
C PRO A 360 -6.55 -13.42 -6.42
#